data_0de7074b661736f17b037ce089b2f87b
#
_entry.id   0de7074b661736f17b037ce089b2f87b
#
_cell.length_a   1.000
_cell.length_b   1.000
_cell.length_c   1.000
_cell.angle_alpha   90.00
_cell.angle_beta   90.00
_cell.angle_gamma   90.00
#
_symmetry.space_group_name_H-M   'P 1'
#
loop_
_entity.id
_entity.type
_entity.pdbx_description
1 polymer ?
#
loop_
_entity_poly.entity_id
_entity_poly.type
_entity_poly.pdbx_seq_one_letter_code
_entity_poly.pdbx_strand_id
1 'polypeptide(L)'
;MTSRRRFLQTATAPLATLPFGSVFAQDGADALRKRFQIGIQEYTFHRWIKSGKLDHLDYPALAKDKLGIDHIEYWSRPFGDKNTDKAYVGELAKRSTGEGMTNVLILVDIGDQLDATDAAERLRSVEEHKGWIDCAAQLGCKAIRVNCRSGGDREENLKNMADGLGALCDYAKGSGVKAVIEPHGGNSQDPDWLLAAMKRLDHPNAGLLPDFNNFGDYDRYAAVEKTLPHAVAVCAKALNFKEDGTESNTDFARMLKIVHDSGYSGVVSIEFEGHDIDPIDGALKTKELIWKSLEAAAGVKG
;
A
#
# COMPACT_ATOMS: atom_id res chain seq x y z
N MET A 1 -63.32 -52.19 -27.95
CA MET A 1 -63.06 -51.16 -26.90
C MET A 1 -61.72 -51.47 -26.21
N THR A 2 -60.66 -50.84 -26.66
CA THR A 2 -59.31 -51.09 -26.17
C THR A 2 -58.80 -49.88 -25.41
N SER A 3 -58.64 -50.08 -24.10
CA SER A 3 -58.12 -49.04 -23.14
C SER A 3 -56.58 -48.96 -23.27
N ARG A 4 -56.07 -47.79 -23.67
CA ARG A 4 -54.64 -47.50 -23.66
C ARG A 4 -54.25 -46.92 -22.26
N ARG A 5 -53.51 -47.68 -21.45
CA ARG A 5 -52.82 -47.21 -20.26
C ARG A 5 -51.54 -46.39 -20.66
N ARG A 6 -51.49 -45.10 -20.32
CA ARG A 6 -50.28 -44.31 -20.44
C ARG A 6 -49.40 -44.54 -19.17
N PHE A 7 -48.17 -45.02 -19.39
CA PHE A 7 -47.13 -45.06 -18.38
C PHE A 7 -46.51 -43.67 -18.30
N LEU A 8 -46.63 -43.04 -17.14
CA LEU A 8 -45.84 -41.83 -16.78
C LEU A 8 -44.49 -42.30 -16.25
N GLN A 9 -43.43 -42.07 -17.02
CA GLN A 9 -42.05 -42.18 -16.55
C GLN A 9 -41.70 -40.89 -15.83
N THR A 10 -41.55 -40.94 -14.52
CA THR A 10 -40.93 -39.88 -13.71
C THR A 10 -39.42 -39.95 -13.87
N ALA A 11 -38.85 -38.98 -14.59
CA ALA A 11 -37.41 -38.78 -14.65
C ALA A 11 -36.96 -38.12 -13.35
N THR A 12 -36.31 -38.85 -12.47
CA THR A 12 -35.57 -38.30 -11.34
C THR A 12 -34.21 -37.80 -11.86
N ALA A 13 -34.05 -36.46 -11.91
CA ALA A 13 -32.75 -35.86 -12.15
C ALA A 13 -31.86 -36.07 -10.92
N PRO A 14 -30.58 -36.44 -11.04
CA PRO A 14 -29.70 -36.53 -9.89
C PRO A 14 -29.42 -35.13 -9.34
N LEU A 15 -29.71 -34.91 -8.06
CA LEU A 15 -29.20 -33.76 -7.32
C LEU A 15 -27.65 -33.85 -7.33
N ALA A 16 -27.00 -32.94 -8.03
CA ALA A 16 -25.55 -32.76 -7.91
C ALA A 16 -25.28 -32.20 -6.52
N THR A 17 -24.78 -33.03 -5.62
CA THR A 17 -24.26 -32.62 -4.33
C THR A 17 -22.94 -31.90 -4.59
N LEU A 18 -22.92 -30.54 -4.52
CA LEU A 18 -21.70 -29.79 -4.43
C LEU A 18 -20.94 -30.23 -3.17
N PRO A 19 -19.63 -30.48 -3.24
CA PRO A 19 -18.88 -30.89 -2.05
C PRO A 19 -18.90 -29.76 -1.00
N PHE A 20 -19.35 -30.09 0.20
CA PHE A 20 -19.48 -29.16 1.35
C PHE A 20 -18.19 -28.36 1.64
N GLY A 21 -17.03 -28.88 1.28
CA GLY A 21 -15.72 -28.22 1.43
C GLY A 21 -15.51 -27.00 0.54
N SER A 22 -16.17 -26.91 -0.62
CA SER A 22 -15.97 -25.79 -1.55
C SER A 22 -16.69 -24.50 -1.12
N VAL A 23 -17.78 -24.60 -0.38
CA VAL A 23 -18.54 -23.44 0.10
C VAL A 23 -17.80 -22.74 1.22
N PHE A 24 -17.24 -23.47 2.18
CA PHE A 24 -16.45 -22.86 3.29
C PHE A 24 -15.14 -22.26 2.82
N ALA A 25 -14.47 -22.83 1.82
CA ALA A 25 -13.25 -22.26 1.23
C ALA A 25 -13.56 -20.95 0.50
N GLN A 26 -14.66 -20.87 -0.22
CA GLN A 26 -15.11 -19.66 -0.91
C GLN A 26 -15.46 -18.55 0.08
N ASP A 27 -16.21 -18.85 1.13
CA ASP A 27 -16.58 -17.88 2.18
C ASP A 27 -15.34 -17.32 2.88
N GLY A 28 -14.30 -18.15 3.13
CA GLY A 28 -13.03 -17.73 3.72
C GLY A 28 -12.23 -16.80 2.79
N ALA A 29 -12.14 -17.14 1.51
CA ALA A 29 -11.46 -16.32 0.51
C ALA A 29 -12.16 -14.96 0.32
N ASP A 30 -13.50 -14.94 0.28
CA ASP A 30 -14.28 -13.71 0.16
C ASP A 30 -14.13 -12.81 1.41
N ALA A 31 -14.03 -13.38 2.60
CA ALA A 31 -13.74 -12.65 3.83
C ALA A 31 -12.35 -11.99 3.80
N LEU A 32 -11.34 -12.71 3.29
CA LEU A 32 -10.00 -12.14 3.09
C LEU A 32 -10.00 -10.97 2.11
N ARG A 33 -10.69 -11.11 0.96
CA ARG A 33 -10.79 -10.06 -0.07
C ARG A 33 -11.56 -8.82 0.42
N LYS A 34 -12.47 -8.98 1.37
CA LYS A 34 -13.12 -7.84 2.05
C LYS A 34 -12.20 -7.17 3.05
N ARG A 35 -11.33 -7.93 3.71
CA ARG A 35 -10.41 -7.42 4.73
C ARG A 35 -9.16 -6.79 4.13
N PHE A 36 -8.61 -7.37 3.07
CA PHE A 36 -7.38 -6.93 2.42
C PHE A 36 -7.63 -6.52 0.97
N GLN A 37 -7.16 -5.36 0.59
CA GLN A 37 -7.10 -4.88 -0.79
C GLN A 37 -5.64 -4.89 -1.24
N ILE A 38 -5.38 -5.39 -2.45
CA ILE A 38 -4.04 -5.32 -3.01
C ILE A 38 -3.89 -4.02 -3.77
N GLY A 39 -2.92 -3.22 -3.35
CA GLY A 39 -2.52 -2.00 -4.03
C GLY A 39 -1.24 -2.18 -4.84
N ILE A 40 -0.90 -1.18 -5.62
CA ILE A 40 0.37 -1.08 -6.35
C ILE A 40 0.92 0.33 -6.23
N GLN A 41 2.22 0.45 -5.91
CA GLN A 41 2.94 1.71 -5.89
C GLN A 41 3.50 2.02 -7.27
N GLU A 42 3.31 3.24 -7.73
CA GLU A 42 3.83 3.72 -9.03
C GLU A 42 5.36 3.62 -9.10
N TYR A 43 6.04 3.66 -7.96
CA TYR A 43 7.50 3.48 -7.89
C TYR A 43 7.97 2.15 -8.48
N THR A 44 7.15 1.10 -8.47
CA THR A 44 7.40 -0.16 -9.19
C THR A 44 7.80 0.09 -10.66
N PHE A 45 7.25 1.12 -11.29
CA PHE A 45 7.49 1.48 -12.68
C PHE A 45 8.49 2.63 -12.85
N HIS A 46 9.25 3.01 -11.82
CA HIS A 46 10.15 4.16 -11.83
C HIS A 46 11.13 4.18 -13.01
N ARG A 47 11.59 3.01 -13.47
CA ARG A 47 12.47 2.89 -14.65
C ARG A 47 11.74 3.19 -15.96
N TRP A 48 10.48 2.74 -16.08
CA TRP A 48 9.66 3.00 -17.25
C TRP A 48 9.29 4.49 -17.35
N ILE A 49 8.96 5.09 -16.21
CA ILE A 49 8.68 6.52 -16.12
C ILE A 49 9.91 7.35 -16.50
N LYS A 50 11.07 7.05 -15.90
CA LYS A 50 12.33 7.73 -16.20
C LYS A 50 12.77 7.61 -17.66
N SER A 51 12.44 6.50 -18.31
CA SER A 51 12.76 6.27 -19.74
C SER A 51 11.69 6.78 -20.70
N GLY A 52 10.56 7.29 -20.21
CA GLY A 52 9.44 7.71 -21.04
C GLY A 52 8.59 6.56 -21.61
N LYS A 53 8.81 5.31 -21.14
CA LYS A 53 8.02 4.15 -21.55
C LYS A 53 6.62 4.16 -20.92
N LEU A 54 6.43 4.81 -19.78
CA LEU A 54 5.15 5.01 -19.11
C LEU A 54 4.96 6.50 -18.83
N ASP A 55 3.85 7.06 -19.33
CA ASP A 55 3.38 8.38 -18.93
C ASP A 55 2.62 8.27 -17.59
N HIS A 56 2.82 9.23 -16.71
CA HIS A 56 2.15 9.28 -15.41
C HIS A 56 0.62 9.22 -15.52
N LEU A 57 0.05 9.91 -16.51
CA LEU A 57 -1.41 9.93 -16.72
C LEU A 57 -1.96 8.58 -17.19
N ASP A 58 -1.12 7.68 -17.70
CA ASP A 58 -1.51 6.34 -18.16
C ASP A 58 -1.31 5.26 -17.08
N TYR A 59 -0.73 5.62 -15.92
CA TYR A 59 -0.50 4.69 -14.81
C TYR A 59 -1.78 4.02 -14.29
N PRO A 60 -2.93 4.72 -14.09
CA PRO A 60 -4.17 4.08 -13.67
C PRO A 60 -4.63 2.97 -14.62
N ALA A 61 -4.62 3.22 -15.93
CA ALA A 61 -4.98 2.25 -16.95
C ALA A 61 -4.02 1.04 -16.97
N LEU A 62 -2.70 1.29 -16.83
CA LEU A 62 -1.71 0.22 -16.73
C LEU A 62 -1.99 -0.71 -15.53
N ALA A 63 -2.26 -0.15 -14.35
CA ALA A 63 -2.55 -0.92 -13.15
C ALA A 63 -3.80 -1.80 -13.34
N LYS A 64 -4.84 -1.24 -13.97
CA LYS A 64 -6.08 -1.96 -14.28
C LYS A 64 -5.85 -3.08 -15.29
N ASP A 65 -5.33 -2.72 -16.46
CA ASP A 65 -5.30 -3.60 -17.63
C ASP A 65 -4.24 -4.70 -17.52
N LYS A 66 -3.07 -4.38 -16.94
CA LYS A 66 -1.94 -5.31 -16.86
C LYS A 66 -1.88 -6.10 -15.57
N LEU A 67 -2.35 -5.51 -14.47
CA LEU A 67 -2.23 -6.14 -13.15
C LEU A 67 -3.58 -6.58 -12.57
N GLY A 68 -4.70 -6.05 -13.08
CA GLY A 68 -6.02 -6.26 -12.49
C GLY A 68 -6.03 -5.80 -11.02
N ILE A 69 -5.42 -4.64 -10.75
CA ILE A 69 -5.37 -3.97 -9.45
C ILE A 69 -6.16 -2.68 -9.58
N ASP A 70 -6.97 -2.37 -8.56
CA ASP A 70 -7.84 -1.19 -8.50
C ASP A 70 -7.51 -0.24 -7.34
N HIS A 71 -6.48 -0.53 -6.55
CA HIS A 71 -5.95 0.35 -5.51
C HIS A 71 -4.55 0.81 -5.91
N ILE A 72 -4.34 2.11 -6.08
CA ILE A 72 -3.09 2.66 -6.57
C ILE A 72 -2.51 3.72 -5.64
N GLU A 73 -1.18 3.74 -5.57
CA GLU A 73 -0.38 4.73 -4.85
C GLU A 73 0.52 5.44 -5.84
N TYR A 74 0.46 6.77 -5.83
CA TYR A 74 1.25 7.60 -6.73
C TYR A 74 2.65 7.86 -6.18
N TRP A 75 3.56 8.19 -7.07
CA TRP A 75 4.90 8.68 -6.74
C TRP A 75 5.04 10.15 -7.11
N SER A 76 5.66 10.97 -6.25
CA SER A 76 5.73 12.43 -6.45
C SER A 76 6.55 12.85 -7.66
N ARG A 77 7.59 12.10 -8.02
CA ARG A 77 8.52 12.49 -9.09
C ARG A 77 7.88 12.69 -10.47
N PRO A 78 6.93 11.85 -10.92
CA PRO A 78 6.25 12.05 -12.20
C PRO A 78 5.41 13.33 -12.29
N PHE A 79 4.96 13.89 -11.17
CA PHE A 79 4.26 15.16 -11.17
C PHE A 79 5.16 16.34 -11.60
N GLY A 80 6.48 16.25 -11.36
CA GLY A 80 7.38 17.41 -11.55
C GLY A 80 6.96 18.55 -10.63
N ASP A 81 6.58 19.69 -11.21
CA ASP A 81 6.05 20.89 -10.54
C ASP A 81 4.52 21.00 -10.60
N LYS A 82 3.82 19.96 -11.09
CA LYS A 82 2.38 19.99 -11.37
C LYS A 82 1.48 19.54 -10.21
N ASN A 83 2.05 19.23 -9.05
CA ASN A 83 1.24 18.83 -7.88
C ASN A 83 0.27 19.94 -7.40
N THR A 84 0.53 21.20 -7.74
CA THR A 84 -0.37 22.37 -7.49
C THR A 84 -1.16 22.80 -8.70
N ASP A 85 -0.93 22.21 -9.88
CA ASP A 85 -1.71 22.44 -11.09
C ASP A 85 -3.05 21.68 -11.01
N LYS A 86 -4.11 22.41 -10.66
CA LYS A 86 -5.45 21.83 -10.49
C LYS A 86 -5.99 21.17 -11.76
N ALA A 87 -5.59 21.63 -12.95
CA ALA A 87 -6.05 21.04 -14.21
C ALA A 87 -5.37 19.69 -14.45
N TYR A 88 -4.06 19.60 -14.21
CA TYR A 88 -3.30 18.36 -14.31
C TYR A 88 -3.76 17.31 -13.29
N VAL A 89 -3.87 17.70 -12.02
CA VAL A 89 -4.35 16.83 -10.96
C VAL A 89 -5.80 16.38 -11.21
N GLY A 90 -6.63 17.29 -11.74
CA GLY A 90 -8.01 16.98 -12.14
C GLY A 90 -8.09 15.99 -13.31
N GLU A 91 -7.20 16.07 -14.30
CA GLU A 91 -7.14 15.09 -15.40
C GLU A 91 -6.69 13.71 -14.88
N LEU A 92 -5.69 13.65 -13.99
CA LEU A 92 -5.25 12.41 -13.36
C LEU A 92 -6.37 11.77 -12.53
N ALA A 93 -7.10 12.57 -11.73
CA ALA A 93 -8.25 12.10 -10.96
C ALA A 93 -9.37 11.57 -11.87
N LYS A 94 -9.64 12.23 -12.98
CA LYS A 94 -10.63 11.79 -13.96
C LYS A 94 -10.25 10.47 -14.62
N ARG A 95 -8.99 10.29 -15.03
CA ARG A 95 -8.50 9.03 -15.59
C ARG A 95 -8.59 7.90 -14.57
N SER A 96 -8.10 8.14 -13.35
CA SER A 96 -8.19 7.19 -12.26
C SER A 96 -9.64 6.75 -11.98
N THR A 97 -10.57 7.71 -11.87
CA THR A 97 -11.99 7.41 -11.66
C THR A 97 -12.60 6.68 -12.85
N GLY A 98 -12.20 7.05 -14.09
CA GLY A 98 -12.65 6.38 -15.32
C GLY A 98 -12.29 4.90 -15.37
N GLU A 99 -11.15 4.52 -14.81
CA GLU A 99 -10.70 3.13 -14.67
C GLU A 99 -11.27 2.43 -13.41
N GLY A 100 -12.07 3.13 -12.61
CA GLY A 100 -12.64 2.60 -11.37
C GLY A 100 -11.59 2.39 -10.26
N MET A 101 -10.55 3.24 -10.23
CA MET A 101 -9.48 3.13 -9.25
C MET A 101 -9.83 3.76 -7.90
N THR A 102 -9.29 3.19 -6.85
CA THR A 102 -9.18 3.79 -5.52
C THR A 102 -7.78 4.36 -5.36
N ASN A 103 -7.68 5.68 -5.21
CA ASN A 103 -6.41 6.36 -4.94
C ASN A 103 -6.09 6.27 -3.44
N VAL A 104 -5.01 5.61 -3.07
CA VAL A 104 -4.67 5.29 -1.68
C VAL A 104 -3.85 6.41 -1.06
N LEU A 105 -2.67 6.67 -1.60
CA LEU A 105 -1.75 7.69 -1.11
C LEU A 105 -0.80 8.20 -2.21
N ILE A 106 -0.02 9.24 -1.87
CA ILE A 106 1.10 9.72 -2.69
C ILE A 106 2.40 9.52 -1.90
N LEU A 107 3.38 8.83 -2.48
CA LEU A 107 4.75 8.70 -1.96
C LEU A 107 5.51 9.99 -2.28
N VAL A 108 5.73 10.86 -1.29
CA VAL A 108 6.41 12.14 -1.49
C VAL A 108 7.90 11.98 -1.26
N ASP A 109 8.69 12.08 -2.34
CA ASP A 109 10.16 11.92 -2.36
C ASP A 109 10.89 13.21 -2.75
N ILE A 110 10.29 14.35 -2.48
CA ILE A 110 10.86 15.66 -2.78
C ILE A 110 10.84 16.54 -1.56
N GLY A 111 11.59 17.62 -1.63
CA GLY A 111 11.68 18.61 -0.57
C GLY A 111 12.69 18.24 0.52
N ASP A 112 12.83 19.16 1.47
CA ASP A 112 13.62 19.01 2.67
C ASP A 112 12.97 18.00 3.64
N GLN A 113 13.69 17.62 4.70
CA GLN A 113 13.19 16.66 5.67
C GLN A 113 12.30 17.33 6.72
N LEU A 114 11.14 16.73 7.00
CA LEU A 114 10.25 17.21 8.08
C LEU A 114 10.85 17.08 9.47
N ASP A 115 11.91 16.31 9.62
CA ASP A 115 12.66 16.10 10.86
C ASP A 115 14.07 16.74 10.85
N ALA A 116 14.35 17.66 9.89
CA ALA A 116 15.64 18.33 9.78
C ALA A 116 16.02 19.05 11.07
N THR A 117 17.32 19.05 11.42
CA THR A 117 17.84 19.74 12.60
C THR A 117 17.69 21.25 12.45
N ASP A 118 17.91 21.79 11.24
CA ASP A 118 17.71 23.20 10.95
C ASP A 118 16.21 23.56 10.89
N ALA A 119 15.81 24.53 11.70
CA ALA A 119 14.39 24.93 11.78
C ALA A 119 13.87 25.60 10.50
N ALA A 120 14.74 26.27 9.73
CA ALA A 120 14.34 26.90 8.48
C ALA A 120 14.12 25.83 7.38
N GLU A 121 14.94 24.77 7.37
CA GLU A 121 14.72 23.61 6.50
C GLU A 121 13.41 22.91 6.84
N ARG A 122 13.14 22.64 8.11
CA ARG A 122 11.86 22.05 8.55
C ARG A 122 10.67 22.88 8.10
N LEU A 123 10.73 24.20 8.25
CA LEU A 123 9.65 25.10 7.84
C LEU A 123 9.43 25.05 6.32
N ARG A 124 10.50 25.10 5.53
CA ARG A 124 10.41 24.94 4.06
C ARG A 124 9.77 23.60 3.69
N SER A 125 10.21 22.52 4.33
CA SER A 125 9.65 21.18 4.11
C SER A 125 8.14 21.14 4.40
N VAL A 126 7.69 21.76 5.51
CA VAL A 126 6.25 21.85 5.81
C VAL A 126 5.51 22.59 4.70
N GLU A 127 6.01 23.75 4.26
CA GLU A 127 5.34 24.53 3.21
C GLU A 127 5.27 23.78 1.88
N GLU A 128 6.31 23.07 1.48
CA GLU A 128 6.32 22.24 0.26
C GLU A 128 5.34 21.07 0.35
N HIS A 129 5.26 20.41 1.52
CA HIS A 129 4.36 19.28 1.71
C HIS A 129 2.88 19.67 1.80
N LYS A 130 2.54 20.94 2.12
CA LYS A 130 1.14 21.43 2.08
C LYS A 130 0.53 21.25 0.69
N GLY A 131 1.28 21.56 -0.37
CA GLY A 131 0.82 21.36 -1.74
C GLY A 131 0.53 19.88 -2.06
N TRP A 132 1.23 18.94 -1.40
CA TRP A 132 0.97 17.51 -1.54
C TRP A 132 -0.26 17.05 -0.77
N ILE A 133 -0.55 17.64 0.39
CA ILE A 133 -1.83 17.41 1.10
C ILE A 133 -3.01 17.83 0.20
N ASP A 134 -2.91 19.02 -0.42
CA ASP A 134 -3.96 19.54 -1.30
C ASP A 134 -4.12 18.67 -2.56
N CYS A 135 -3.01 18.25 -3.16
CA CYS A 135 -2.99 17.33 -4.29
C CYS A 135 -3.65 16.00 -3.94
N ALA A 136 -3.27 15.40 -2.81
CA ALA A 136 -3.84 14.15 -2.32
C ALA A 136 -5.35 14.27 -2.07
N ALA A 137 -5.80 15.37 -1.48
CA ALA A 137 -7.21 15.65 -1.26
C ALA A 137 -7.99 15.76 -2.58
N GLN A 138 -7.43 16.45 -3.60
CA GLN A 138 -8.04 16.57 -4.92
C GLN A 138 -8.11 15.22 -5.67
N LEU A 139 -7.08 14.36 -5.53
CA LEU A 139 -7.07 13.00 -6.08
C LEU A 139 -7.98 12.02 -5.31
N GLY A 140 -8.45 12.40 -4.11
CA GLY A 140 -9.21 11.50 -3.24
C GLY A 140 -8.36 10.50 -2.46
N CYS A 141 -7.03 10.68 -2.43
CA CYS A 141 -6.12 9.91 -1.59
C CYS A 141 -6.41 10.12 -0.11
N LYS A 142 -6.09 9.12 0.71
CA LYS A 142 -6.28 9.16 2.18
C LYS A 142 -5.03 9.52 2.95
N ALA A 143 -3.87 9.54 2.28
CA ALA A 143 -2.61 9.91 2.90
C ALA A 143 -1.61 10.46 1.88
N ILE A 144 -0.58 11.13 2.41
CA ILE A 144 0.72 11.25 1.77
C ILE A 144 1.75 10.53 2.63
N ARG A 145 2.68 9.81 2.02
CA ARG A 145 3.86 9.30 2.71
C ARG A 145 4.95 10.36 2.66
N VAL A 146 5.52 10.65 3.81
CA VAL A 146 6.59 11.62 3.98
C VAL A 146 7.85 10.94 4.50
N ASN A 147 9.00 11.56 4.27
CA ASN A 147 10.28 11.10 4.75
C ASN A 147 10.68 11.83 6.03
N CYS A 148 11.15 11.04 7.03
CA CYS A 148 11.85 11.49 8.22
C CYS A 148 13.16 10.69 8.27
N ARG A 149 14.15 11.11 7.48
CA ARG A 149 15.42 10.39 7.26
C ARG A 149 16.59 10.97 8.05
N SER A 150 16.37 12.01 8.83
CA SER A 150 17.43 12.59 9.62
C SER A 150 17.91 11.57 10.67
N GLY A 151 19.21 11.60 10.90
CA GLY A 151 19.86 10.81 11.94
C GLY A 151 20.20 11.66 13.14
N GLY A 152 21.23 11.24 13.89
CA GLY A 152 21.75 11.97 15.04
C GLY A 152 21.08 11.61 16.35
N ASP A 153 21.05 12.56 17.29
CA ASP A 153 20.46 12.34 18.61
C ASP A 153 18.97 12.01 18.47
N ARG A 154 18.59 10.91 19.07
CA ARG A 154 17.24 10.34 18.95
C ARG A 154 16.16 11.25 19.51
N GLU A 155 16.40 11.83 20.68
CA GLU A 155 15.41 12.68 21.37
C GLU A 155 15.27 14.04 20.70
N GLU A 156 16.37 14.62 20.25
CA GLU A 156 16.36 15.86 19.45
C GLU A 156 15.63 15.63 18.13
N ASN A 157 15.92 14.53 17.43
CA ASN A 157 15.26 14.21 16.17
C ASN A 157 13.74 13.96 16.34
N LEU A 158 13.32 13.28 17.42
CA LEU A 158 11.89 13.13 17.75
C LEU A 158 11.20 14.47 17.99
N LYS A 159 11.90 15.44 18.61
CA LYS A 159 11.38 16.79 18.80
C LYS A 159 11.23 17.50 17.45
N ASN A 160 12.26 17.47 16.62
CA ASN A 160 12.27 18.11 15.30
C ASN A 160 11.18 17.53 14.41
N MET A 161 11.02 16.21 14.40
CA MET A 161 9.95 15.51 13.67
C MET A 161 8.57 15.95 14.19
N ALA A 162 8.38 16.05 15.51
CA ALA A 162 7.10 16.49 16.08
C ALA A 162 6.76 17.93 15.69
N ASP A 163 7.76 18.82 15.62
CA ASP A 163 7.60 20.20 15.17
C ASP A 163 7.18 20.22 13.66
N GLY A 164 7.91 19.53 12.79
CA GLY A 164 7.67 19.57 11.35
C GLY A 164 6.43 18.77 10.93
N LEU A 165 6.39 17.48 11.25
CA LEU A 165 5.26 16.62 10.87
C LEU A 165 3.98 17.02 11.61
N GLY A 166 4.08 17.47 12.87
CA GLY A 166 2.94 17.99 13.63
C GLY A 166 2.29 19.19 12.96
N ALA A 167 3.09 20.15 12.49
CA ALA A 167 2.60 21.31 11.74
C ALA A 167 1.92 20.89 10.42
N LEU A 168 2.45 19.88 9.72
CA LEU A 168 1.84 19.34 8.51
C LEU A 168 0.52 18.61 8.83
N CYS A 169 0.47 17.82 9.91
CA CYS A 169 -0.75 17.15 10.37
C CYS A 169 -1.83 18.18 10.77
N ASP A 170 -1.43 19.29 11.40
CA ASP A 170 -2.34 20.40 11.71
C ASP A 170 -2.94 21.02 10.44
N TYR A 171 -2.11 21.24 9.41
CA TYR A 171 -2.58 21.73 8.10
C TYR A 171 -3.57 20.74 7.45
N ALA A 172 -3.31 19.45 7.58
CA ALA A 172 -4.14 18.40 7.01
C ALA A 172 -5.51 18.21 7.71
N LYS A 173 -5.75 18.89 8.83
CA LYS A 173 -7.06 18.82 9.53
C LYS A 173 -8.21 19.21 8.59
N GLY A 174 -9.22 18.36 8.52
CA GLY A 174 -10.40 18.60 7.69
C GLY A 174 -10.26 18.23 6.21
N SER A 175 -9.04 17.95 5.73
CA SER A 175 -8.82 17.51 4.33
C SER A 175 -9.19 16.05 4.07
N GLY A 176 -9.27 15.24 5.11
CA GLY A 176 -9.41 13.78 5.02
C GLY A 176 -8.11 13.04 4.68
N VAL A 177 -6.97 13.76 4.63
CA VAL A 177 -5.64 13.22 4.29
C VAL A 177 -4.80 13.11 5.55
N LYS A 178 -4.03 12.02 5.67
CA LYS A 178 -3.02 11.82 6.72
C LYS A 178 -1.61 12.05 6.17
N ALA A 179 -0.69 12.47 7.02
CA ALA A 179 0.74 12.42 6.75
C ALA A 179 1.32 11.20 7.47
N VAL A 180 1.90 10.26 6.73
CA VAL A 180 2.38 8.99 7.29
C VAL A 180 3.88 8.84 7.09
N ILE A 181 4.56 8.31 8.10
CA ILE A 181 6.00 8.00 8.03
C ILE A 181 6.17 6.57 7.52
N GLU A 182 7.07 6.40 6.57
CA GLU A 182 7.61 5.10 6.19
C GLU A 182 9.01 4.93 6.81
N PRO A 183 9.40 3.73 7.27
CA PRO A 183 10.79 3.44 7.57
C PRO A 183 11.61 3.53 6.28
N HIS A 184 12.47 4.58 6.16
CA HIS A 184 13.15 4.86 4.89
C HIS A 184 14.52 5.53 5.08
N GLY A 185 15.29 5.12 6.09
CA GLY A 185 16.61 5.65 6.43
C GLY A 185 16.60 6.48 7.72
N GLY A 186 17.80 6.76 8.23
CA GLY A 186 17.97 7.49 9.50
C GLY A 186 17.25 6.83 10.68
N ASN A 187 16.74 7.66 11.59
CA ASN A 187 16.04 7.16 12.77
C ASN A 187 14.70 6.46 12.44
N SER A 188 14.10 6.73 11.27
CA SER A 188 12.83 6.09 10.88
C SER A 188 12.95 4.59 10.63
N GLN A 189 14.16 4.03 10.48
CA GLN A 189 14.38 2.58 10.39
C GLN A 189 14.21 1.86 11.73
N ASP A 190 14.29 2.59 12.85
CA ASP A 190 14.10 2.05 14.19
C ASP A 190 12.60 1.98 14.55
N PRO A 191 12.02 0.78 14.72
CA PRO A 191 10.59 0.65 15.04
C PRO A 191 10.23 1.29 16.38
N ASP A 192 11.13 1.31 17.36
CA ASP A 192 10.87 1.94 18.65
C ASP A 192 10.91 3.47 18.55
N TRP A 193 11.68 4.03 17.60
CA TRP A 193 11.61 5.45 17.28
C TRP A 193 10.27 5.80 16.63
N LEU A 194 9.78 4.98 15.69
CA LEU A 194 8.47 5.19 15.05
C LEU A 194 7.32 5.16 16.05
N LEU A 195 7.34 4.25 17.01
CA LEU A 195 6.34 4.21 18.09
C LEU A 195 6.44 5.45 18.99
N ALA A 196 7.67 5.90 19.33
CA ALA A 196 7.88 7.11 20.09
C ALA A 196 7.40 8.35 19.30
N ALA A 197 7.59 8.37 17.97
CA ALA A 197 7.08 9.41 17.09
C ALA A 197 5.55 9.48 17.11
N MET A 198 4.86 8.35 16.95
CA MET A 198 3.39 8.30 17.02
C MET A 198 2.87 8.75 18.38
N LYS A 199 3.51 8.28 19.46
CA LYS A 199 3.16 8.70 20.83
C LYS A 199 3.38 10.21 21.07
N ARG A 200 4.46 10.77 20.53
CA ARG A 200 4.78 12.20 20.69
C ARG A 200 3.84 13.10 19.90
N LEU A 201 3.52 12.68 18.67
CA LEU A 201 2.58 13.40 17.81
C LEU A 201 1.16 13.38 18.37
N ASP A 202 0.69 12.21 18.82
CA ASP A 202 -0.68 11.97 19.31
C ASP A 202 -1.73 12.72 18.47
N HIS A 203 -1.63 12.56 17.13
CA HIS A 203 -2.40 13.35 16.17
C HIS A 203 -3.21 12.46 15.23
N PRO A 204 -4.53 12.72 15.03
CA PRO A 204 -5.40 11.87 14.21
C PRO A 204 -5.02 11.82 12.73
N ASN A 205 -4.32 12.85 12.21
CA ASN A 205 -3.82 12.88 10.84
C ASN A 205 -2.40 12.30 10.69
N ALA A 206 -1.80 11.76 11.76
CA ALA A 206 -0.54 11.01 11.69
C ALA A 206 -0.79 9.52 11.49
N GLY A 207 0.22 8.81 10.98
CA GLY A 207 0.20 7.36 10.84
C GLY A 207 1.52 6.82 10.33
N LEU A 208 1.56 5.52 10.05
CA LEU A 208 2.72 4.82 9.52
C LEU A 208 2.38 4.09 8.23
N LEU A 209 3.41 3.86 7.41
CA LEU A 209 3.42 2.97 6.26
C LEU A 209 4.52 1.90 6.50
N PRO A 210 4.26 0.83 7.28
CA PRO A 210 5.23 -0.23 7.48
C PRO A 210 5.62 -0.86 6.14
N ASP A 211 6.94 -0.96 5.89
CA ASP A 211 7.52 -1.60 4.71
C ASP A 211 8.18 -2.93 5.09
N PHE A 212 8.04 -3.96 4.28
CA PHE A 212 8.57 -5.29 4.58
C PHE A 212 10.10 -5.37 4.56
N ASN A 213 10.80 -4.35 4.03
CA ASN A 213 12.25 -4.42 3.83
C ASN A 213 13.04 -3.22 4.37
N ASN A 214 12.40 -2.08 4.66
CA ASN A 214 13.09 -0.81 4.92
C ASN A 214 13.55 -0.58 6.37
N PHE A 215 13.51 -1.58 7.24
CA PHE A 215 13.92 -1.44 8.64
C PHE A 215 15.45 -1.58 8.89
N GLY A 216 16.26 -1.53 7.83
CA GLY A 216 17.72 -1.62 7.97
C GLY A 216 18.16 -2.91 8.65
N ASP A 217 18.95 -2.79 9.72
CA ASP A 217 19.49 -3.94 10.47
C ASP A 217 18.53 -4.50 11.55
N TYR A 218 17.36 -3.87 11.74
CA TYR A 218 16.36 -4.37 12.70
C TYR A 218 15.64 -5.61 12.16
N ASP A 219 15.17 -6.46 13.07
CA ASP A 219 14.28 -7.58 12.70
C ASP A 219 12.98 -7.02 12.10
N ARG A 220 12.89 -7.08 10.76
CA ARG A 220 11.77 -6.55 10.00
C ARG A 220 10.42 -7.14 10.39
N TYR A 221 10.40 -8.41 10.82
CA TYR A 221 9.16 -9.08 11.23
C TYR A 221 8.64 -8.50 12.54
N ALA A 222 9.51 -8.39 13.54
CA ALA A 222 9.17 -7.74 14.80
C ALA A 222 8.86 -6.25 14.63
N ALA A 223 9.56 -5.57 13.70
CA ALA A 223 9.35 -4.16 13.41
C ALA A 223 7.98 -3.91 12.75
N VAL A 224 7.60 -4.72 11.75
CA VAL A 224 6.27 -4.64 11.14
C VAL A 224 5.20 -4.94 12.19
N GLU A 225 5.32 -6.01 12.98
CA GLU A 225 4.37 -6.36 14.03
C GLU A 225 4.12 -5.19 15.00
N LYS A 226 5.19 -4.53 15.46
CA LYS A 226 5.12 -3.36 16.35
C LYS A 226 4.41 -2.16 15.72
N THR A 227 4.61 -1.92 14.43
CA THR A 227 4.17 -0.68 13.75
C THR A 227 2.77 -0.80 13.12
N LEU A 228 2.28 -2.02 12.89
CA LEU A 228 0.94 -2.28 12.32
C LEU A 228 -0.22 -1.58 13.03
N PRO A 229 -0.26 -1.39 14.37
CA PRO A 229 -1.34 -0.65 15.03
C PRO A 229 -1.51 0.80 14.57
N HIS A 230 -0.48 1.39 13.97
CA HIS A 230 -0.48 2.75 13.43
C HIS A 230 -0.52 2.79 11.89
N ALA A 231 -0.63 1.63 11.23
CA ALA A 231 -0.55 1.53 9.78
C ALA A 231 -1.80 2.11 9.09
N VAL A 232 -1.58 2.94 8.07
CA VAL A 232 -2.62 3.43 7.14
C VAL A 232 -2.70 2.53 5.91
N ALA A 233 -1.55 2.08 5.43
CA ALA A 233 -1.37 1.04 4.44
C ALA A 233 -0.10 0.26 4.81
N VAL A 234 0.18 -0.84 4.11
CA VAL A 234 1.39 -1.66 4.30
C VAL A 234 2.09 -1.81 2.96
N CYS A 235 3.39 -1.58 2.92
CA CYS A 235 4.21 -1.76 1.73
C CYS A 235 4.79 -3.18 1.67
N ALA A 236 4.33 -3.97 0.72
CA ALA A 236 4.85 -5.30 0.42
C ALA A 236 6.00 -5.21 -0.60
N LYS A 237 7.14 -4.68 -0.15
CA LYS A 237 8.33 -4.56 -0.99
C LYS A 237 8.88 -5.92 -1.36
N ALA A 238 9.11 -6.14 -2.66
CA ALA A 238 9.74 -7.33 -3.22
C ALA A 238 10.88 -6.95 -4.17
N LEU A 239 11.95 -7.71 -4.15
CA LEU A 239 13.14 -7.47 -4.97
C LEU A 239 13.38 -8.59 -5.97
N ASN A 240 13.55 -9.81 -5.50
CA ASN A 240 13.90 -10.96 -6.33
C ASN A 240 13.10 -12.20 -5.92
N PHE A 241 12.91 -13.11 -6.88
CA PHE A 241 12.22 -14.36 -6.64
C PHE A 241 13.15 -15.55 -6.87
N LYS A 242 13.02 -16.57 -6.02
CA LYS A 242 13.66 -17.87 -6.21
C LYS A 242 12.89 -18.69 -7.24
N GLU A 243 13.48 -19.81 -7.66
CA GLU A 243 12.85 -20.74 -8.63
C GLU A 243 11.51 -21.29 -8.15
N ASP A 244 11.33 -21.44 -6.84
CA ASP A 244 10.07 -21.89 -6.22
C ASP A 244 9.00 -20.80 -6.09
N GLY A 245 9.29 -19.57 -6.57
CA GLY A 245 8.39 -18.43 -6.54
C GLY A 245 8.38 -17.66 -5.21
N THR A 246 9.18 -18.06 -4.21
CA THR A 246 9.33 -17.30 -2.97
C THR A 246 10.21 -16.07 -3.16
N GLU A 247 9.95 -15.00 -2.40
CA GLU A 247 10.79 -13.80 -2.40
C GLU A 247 12.12 -14.08 -1.68
N SER A 248 13.23 -13.50 -2.19
CA SER A 248 14.57 -13.87 -1.76
C SER A 248 14.99 -13.27 -0.42
N ASN A 249 14.50 -12.06 -0.09
CA ASN A 249 14.95 -11.28 1.06
C ASN A 249 13.96 -11.33 2.23
N THR A 250 12.67 -11.48 1.92
CA THR A 250 11.59 -11.47 2.91
C THR A 250 10.78 -12.75 2.81
N ASP A 251 10.60 -13.44 3.92
CA ASP A 251 9.63 -14.54 4.02
C ASP A 251 8.21 -13.96 4.06
N PHE A 252 7.57 -13.89 2.90
CA PHE A 252 6.21 -13.37 2.75
C PHE A 252 5.17 -14.18 3.52
N ALA A 253 5.36 -15.49 3.65
CA ALA A 253 4.42 -16.32 4.41
C ALA A 253 4.44 -15.93 5.90
N ARG A 254 5.64 -15.77 6.48
CA ARG A 254 5.81 -15.29 7.85
C ARG A 254 5.30 -13.85 8.02
N MET A 255 5.65 -12.96 7.10
CA MET A 255 5.29 -11.54 7.18
C MET A 255 3.78 -11.33 7.08
N LEU A 256 3.13 -11.95 6.11
CA LEU A 256 1.70 -11.80 5.92
C LEU A 256 0.87 -12.55 6.97
N LYS A 257 1.43 -13.59 7.60
CA LYS A 257 0.85 -14.16 8.81
C LYS A 257 0.82 -13.14 9.95
N ILE A 258 1.90 -12.37 10.15
CA ILE A 258 1.95 -11.28 11.15
C ILE A 258 0.89 -10.22 10.82
N VAL A 259 0.82 -9.76 9.56
CA VAL A 259 -0.19 -8.80 9.10
C VAL A 259 -1.61 -9.32 9.32
N HIS A 260 -1.85 -10.60 9.01
CA HIS A 260 -3.15 -11.23 9.24
C HIS A 260 -3.51 -11.30 10.72
N ASP A 261 -2.60 -11.80 11.57
CA ASP A 261 -2.86 -12.06 12.98
C ASP A 261 -2.94 -10.77 13.83
N SER A 262 -2.35 -9.66 13.37
CA SER A 262 -2.43 -8.35 14.02
C SER A 262 -3.86 -7.74 14.04
N GLY A 263 -4.78 -8.28 13.25
CA GLY A 263 -6.09 -7.67 13.06
C GLY A 263 -6.12 -6.53 12.03
N TYR A 264 -4.99 -6.20 11.37
CA TYR A 264 -4.94 -5.19 10.32
C TYR A 264 -5.98 -5.47 9.24
N SER A 265 -6.62 -4.42 8.76
CA SER A 265 -7.57 -4.43 7.63
C SER A 265 -7.29 -3.20 6.76
N GLY A 266 -7.08 -3.40 5.48
CA GLY A 266 -6.75 -2.32 4.56
C GLY A 266 -5.89 -2.75 3.39
N VAL A 267 -5.16 -1.79 2.83
CA VAL A 267 -4.38 -1.97 1.61
C VAL A 267 -3.00 -2.56 1.94
N VAL A 268 -2.64 -3.63 1.22
CA VAL A 268 -1.29 -4.18 1.14
C VAL A 268 -0.77 -3.85 -0.26
N SER A 269 0.09 -2.84 -0.35
CA SER A 269 0.56 -2.30 -1.62
C SER A 269 1.85 -2.98 -2.07
N ILE A 270 1.88 -3.39 -3.32
CA ILE A 270 3.06 -3.94 -3.97
C ILE A 270 4.04 -2.81 -4.28
N GLU A 271 5.30 -2.99 -3.93
CA GLU A 271 6.42 -2.22 -4.44
C GLU A 271 7.50 -3.18 -4.93
N PHE A 272 7.57 -3.38 -6.25
CA PHE A 272 8.58 -4.24 -6.84
C PHE A 272 9.76 -3.41 -7.34
N GLU A 273 10.93 -3.62 -6.76
CA GLU A 273 12.17 -2.91 -7.12
C GLU A 273 13.22 -3.81 -7.80
N GLY A 274 12.91 -5.07 -8.06
CA GLY A 274 13.82 -6.01 -8.71
C GLY A 274 14.24 -5.58 -10.11
N HIS A 275 15.40 -6.06 -10.56
CA HIS A 275 15.99 -5.70 -11.85
C HIS A 275 16.03 -6.86 -12.86
N ASP A 276 15.84 -8.09 -12.37
CA ASP A 276 16.09 -9.29 -13.19
C ASP A 276 14.90 -9.69 -14.07
N ILE A 277 13.72 -9.15 -13.77
CA ILE A 277 12.49 -9.39 -14.54
C ILE A 277 11.76 -8.09 -14.84
N ASP A 278 10.80 -8.16 -15.77
CA ASP A 278 9.94 -7.03 -16.10
C ASP A 278 9.10 -6.60 -14.86
N PRO A 279 8.90 -5.28 -14.63
CA PRO A 279 8.14 -4.82 -13.47
C PRO A 279 6.68 -5.30 -13.44
N ILE A 280 6.06 -5.57 -14.59
CA ILE A 280 4.73 -6.20 -14.64
C ILE A 280 4.79 -7.62 -14.08
N ASP A 281 5.76 -8.42 -14.53
CA ASP A 281 5.93 -9.80 -14.05
C ASP A 281 6.27 -9.83 -12.55
N GLY A 282 7.13 -8.90 -12.11
CA GLY A 282 7.47 -8.74 -10.70
C GLY A 282 6.26 -8.40 -9.84
N ALA A 283 5.44 -7.45 -10.28
CA ALA A 283 4.21 -7.05 -9.60
C ALA A 283 3.19 -8.21 -9.55
N LEU A 284 3.00 -8.94 -10.65
CA LEU A 284 2.10 -10.10 -10.70
C LEU A 284 2.56 -11.24 -9.77
N LYS A 285 3.85 -11.56 -9.76
CA LYS A 285 4.42 -12.55 -8.82
C LYS A 285 4.23 -12.12 -7.36
N THR A 286 4.46 -10.84 -7.06
CA THR A 286 4.24 -10.30 -5.70
C THR A 286 2.76 -10.40 -5.31
N LYS A 287 1.85 -10.05 -6.22
CA LYS A 287 0.39 -10.16 -6.00
C LYS A 287 -0.03 -11.59 -5.68
N GLU A 288 0.46 -12.55 -6.46
CA GLU A 288 0.18 -13.99 -6.23
C GLU A 288 0.72 -14.43 -4.88
N LEU A 289 1.96 -14.05 -4.55
CA LEU A 289 2.61 -14.41 -3.30
C LEU A 289 1.88 -13.83 -2.08
N ILE A 290 1.36 -12.59 -2.17
CA ILE A 290 0.56 -11.98 -1.12
C ILE A 290 -0.71 -12.79 -0.87
N TRP A 291 -1.48 -13.09 -1.91
CA TRP A 291 -2.73 -13.85 -1.74
C TRP A 291 -2.49 -15.25 -1.20
N LYS A 292 -1.54 -16.00 -1.78
CA LYS A 292 -1.14 -17.33 -1.31
C LYS A 292 -0.76 -17.34 0.17
N SER A 293 -0.03 -16.31 0.62
CA SER A 293 0.41 -16.20 2.01
C SER A 293 -0.73 -15.83 2.96
N LEU A 294 -1.63 -14.93 2.55
CA LEU A 294 -2.82 -14.57 3.34
C LEU A 294 -3.81 -15.74 3.45
N GLU A 295 -4.04 -16.46 2.37
CA GLU A 295 -4.91 -17.64 2.36
C GLU A 295 -4.34 -18.75 3.27
N ALA A 296 -3.03 -18.97 3.23
CA ALA A 296 -2.36 -19.90 4.14
C ALA A 296 -2.46 -19.45 5.61
N ALA A 297 -2.28 -18.15 5.90
CA ALA A 297 -2.41 -17.60 7.25
C ALA A 297 -3.83 -17.76 7.82
N ALA A 298 -4.85 -17.62 6.97
CA ALA A 298 -6.25 -17.78 7.35
C ALA A 298 -6.74 -19.24 7.36
N GLY A 299 -5.89 -20.20 6.96
CA GLY A 299 -6.28 -21.62 6.87
C GLY A 299 -7.27 -21.91 5.73
N VAL A 300 -7.39 -21.02 4.75
CA VAL A 300 -8.19 -21.21 3.55
C VAL A 300 -7.43 -22.20 2.64
N LYS A 301 -8.04 -23.33 2.35
CA LYS A 301 -7.46 -24.31 1.42
C LYS A 301 -7.82 -23.89 -0.02
N GLY A 302 -6.80 -23.63 -0.85
CA GLY A 302 -6.97 -23.42 -2.27
C GLY A 302 -7.47 -24.64 -3.02
#